data_f312615690e1f91f1a0a362b2fdb5be4
#
_entry.id   f312615690e1f91f1a0a362b2fdb5be4
#
_cell.length_a   1.000
_cell.length_b   1.000
_cell.length_c   1.000
_cell.angle_alpha   90.00
_cell.angle_beta   90.00
_cell.angle_gamma   90.00
#
_symmetry.space_group_name_H-M   'P 1'
#
loop_
_entity.id
_entity.type
_entity.pdbx_description
1 polymer ?
#
loop_
_entity_poly.entity_id
_entity_poly.type
_entity_poly.pdbx_seq_one_letter_code
_entity_poly.pdbx_strand_id
1 'polypeptide(L)'
;MVREKTVRRPSIREVVYDQTRWAILREKRAEAASLMRRLRHFGPVVHGSIARGDVHAGSDIDIVLLHQVPSYAVEIALGSSPMRREIVQATPWHLVKGQIYLHEDVSVTFPLVKPSPLEEEFYFFGGCIDLDGLEKGERVCGIDKRLMLIEPTETGHLEYSIVGQEAAAARKVGVSLQMVKERVDVLSRRDRVGRTGIYLKRILEPDESFEDVLRNLASRDPNLKRRVGTT
;
A
#
# COMPACT_ATOMS: atom_id res chain seq x y z
N MET A 1 15.14 -9.96 11.40
CA MET A 1 13.79 -10.01 10.78
C MET A 1 13.61 -11.38 10.14
N VAL A 2 12.65 -12.18 10.63
CA VAL A 2 12.33 -13.48 10.02
C VAL A 2 11.73 -13.20 8.64
N ARG A 3 12.29 -13.83 7.61
CA ARG A 3 11.85 -13.68 6.23
C ARG A 3 10.49 -14.38 6.09
N GLU A 4 9.42 -13.62 5.86
CA GLU A 4 8.10 -14.18 5.58
C GLU A 4 8.16 -14.95 4.25
N LYS A 5 7.92 -16.25 4.30
CA LYS A 5 7.89 -17.10 3.11
C LYS A 5 6.45 -17.22 2.60
N THR A 6 6.28 -17.29 1.29
CA THR A 6 4.97 -17.56 0.68
C THR A 6 4.43 -18.93 1.14
N VAL A 7 3.15 -18.95 1.49
CA VAL A 7 2.48 -20.17 1.98
C VAL A 7 1.82 -20.89 0.83
N ARG A 8 2.18 -22.16 0.60
CA ARG A 8 1.69 -22.95 -0.55
C ARG A 8 0.63 -24.00 -0.19
N ARG A 9 0.31 -24.17 1.10
CA ARG A 9 -0.67 -25.18 1.53
C ARG A 9 -2.06 -24.58 1.62
N PRO A 10 -3.10 -25.23 1.04
CA PRO A 10 -4.46 -24.69 0.96
C PRO A 10 -5.27 -24.87 2.26
N SER A 11 -4.64 -25.02 3.43
CA SER A 11 -5.39 -25.16 4.68
C SER A 11 -5.99 -23.81 5.09
N ILE A 12 -7.31 -23.77 5.26
CA ILE A 12 -8.00 -22.63 5.85
C ILE A 12 -7.71 -22.62 7.35
N ARG A 13 -7.32 -21.46 7.86
CA ARG A 13 -7.09 -21.24 9.29
C ARG A 13 -7.98 -20.10 9.77
N GLU A 14 -8.69 -20.33 10.86
CA GLU A 14 -9.36 -19.28 11.60
C GLU A 14 -8.42 -18.65 12.62
N VAL A 15 -8.41 -17.33 12.67
CA VAL A 15 -7.63 -16.53 13.64
C VAL A 15 -8.60 -15.67 14.43
N VAL A 16 -8.85 -16.07 15.67
CA VAL A 16 -9.69 -15.30 16.61
C VAL A 16 -8.83 -14.24 17.30
N TYR A 17 -9.34 -13.01 17.38
CA TYR A 17 -8.61 -11.90 18.00
C TYR A 17 -8.92 -11.81 19.50
N ASP A 18 -7.87 -11.62 20.26
CA ASP A 18 -7.97 -11.25 21.68
C ASP A 18 -8.27 -9.73 21.83
N GLN A 19 -8.52 -9.34 23.07
CA GLN A 19 -8.81 -7.93 23.39
C GLN A 19 -7.66 -6.99 23.03
N THR A 20 -6.43 -7.44 23.17
CA THR A 20 -5.23 -6.67 22.84
C THR A 20 -5.18 -6.35 21.34
N ARG A 21 -5.42 -7.35 20.51
CA ARG A 21 -5.42 -7.17 19.06
C ARG A 21 -6.55 -6.25 18.58
N TRP A 22 -7.74 -6.37 19.17
CA TRP A 22 -8.84 -5.46 18.92
C TRP A 22 -8.52 -4.03 19.36
N ALA A 23 -7.81 -3.84 20.48
CA ALA A 23 -7.38 -2.52 20.95
C ALA A 23 -6.38 -1.88 19.97
N ILE A 24 -5.36 -2.63 19.52
CA ILE A 24 -4.40 -2.19 18.51
C ILE A 24 -5.12 -1.78 17.21
N LEU A 25 -6.09 -2.58 16.76
CA LEU A 25 -6.85 -2.27 15.54
C LEU A 25 -7.62 -0.96 15.67
N ARG A 26 -8.29 -0.73 16.80
CA ARG A 26 -9.03 0.52 17.07
C ARG A 26 -8.10 1.73 17.09
N GLU A 27 -6.97 1.61 17.79
CA GLU A 27 -5.98 2.69 17.92
C GLU A 27 -5.42 3.09 16.55
N LYS A 28 -4.89 2.14 15.79
CA LYS A 28 -4.30 2.40 14.47
C LYS A 28 -5.34 2.91 13.46
N ARG A 29 -6.58 2.43 13.52
CA ARG A 29 -7.66 2.95 12.68
C ARG A 29 -8.09 4.37 13.07
N ALA A 30 -8.11 4.70 14.36
CA ALA A 30 -8.41 6.06 14.82
C ALA A 30 -7.34 7.06 14.32
N GLU A 31 -6.07 6.68 14.37
CA GLU A 31 -4.97 7.47 13.84
C GLU A 31 -5.07 7.61 12.31
N ALA A 32 -5.28 6.51 11.58
CA ALA A 32 -5.50 6.54 10.13
C ALA A 32 -6.68 7.46 9.75
N ALA A 33 -7.84 7.33 10.43
CA ALA A 33 -9.01 8.16 10.18
C ALA A 33 -8.73 9.65 10.41
N SER A 34 -7.97 10.00 11.45
CA SER A 34 -7.57 11.38 11.73
C SER A 34 -6.78 12.00 10.56
N LEU A 35 -5.83 11.25 9.99
CA LEU A 35 -5.06 11.68 8.84
C LEU A 35 -5.89 11.71 7.55
N MET A 36 -6.72 10.68 7.33
CA MET A 36 -7.59 10.62 6.15
C MET A 36 -8.61 11.76 6.12
N ARG A 37 -9.11 12.23 7.26
CA ARG A 37 -9.99 13.43 7.32
C ARG A 37 -9.29 14.70 6.82
N ARG A 38 -8.00 14.88 7.12
CA ARG A 38 -7.20 16.00 6.57
C ARG A 38 -7.08 15.91 5.06
N LEU A 39 -6.97 14.70 4.53
CA LEU A 39 -6.80 14.40 3.11
C LEU A 39 -8.11 14.14 2.36
N ARG A 40 -9.28 14.33 2.99
CA ARG A 40 -10.59 13.91 2.46
C ARG A 40 -10.91 14.39 1.04
N HIS A 41 -10.41 15.56 0.66
CA HIS A 41 -10.62 16.13 -0.68
C HIS A 41 -9.87 15.39 -1.80
N PHE A 42 -8.92 14.53 -1.44
CA PHE A 42 -8.11 13.74 -2.37
C PHE A 42 -8.55 12.26 -2.44
N GLY A 43 -9.65 11.87 -1.77
CA GLY A 43 -10.13 10.51 -1.75
C GLY A 43 -9.13 9.49 -1.17
N PRO A 44 -8.62 9.72 0.07
CA PRO A 44 -7.63 8.82 0.66
C PRO A 44 -8.22 7.45 0.95
N VAL A 45 -7.39 6.43 0.79
CA VAL A 45 -7.67 5.08 1.28
C VAL A 45 -6.56 4.64 2.24
N VAL A 46 -6.88 3.81 3.22
CA VAL A 46 -5.86 3.09 3.99
C VAL A 46 -5.70 1.70 3.43
N HIS A 47 -4.44 1.25 3.33
CA HIS A 47 -4.06 0.01 2.65
C HIS A 47 -3.56 -1.06 3.63
N GLY A 48 -3.70 -2.33 3.24
CA GLY A 48 -3.04 -3.44 3.92
C GLY A 48 -3.72 -3.90 5.21
N SER A 49 -2.94 -4.20 6.24
CA SER A 49 -3.45 -4.80 7.48
C SER A 49 -4.45 -3.94 8.24
N ILE A 50 -4.34 -2.62 8.14
CA ILE A 50 -5.30 -1.68 8.76
C ILE A 50 -6.68 -1.81 8.08
N ALA A 51 -6.70 -1.94 6.75
CA ALA A 51 -7.92 -2.14 5.99
C ALA A 51 -8.55 -3.51 6.26
N ARG A 52 -7.74 -4.57 6.26
CA ARG A 52 -8.19 -5.95 6.48
C ARG A 52 -8.52 -6.26 7.94
N GLY A 53 -7.78 -5.67 8.88
CA GLY A 53 -7.92 -5.91 10.32
C GLY A 53 -6.90 -6.89 10.93
N ASP A 54 -6.03 -7.51 10.12
CA ASP A 54 -5.02 -8.47 10.58
C ASP A 54 -3.77 -7.82 11.19
N VAL A 55 -3.98 -6.76 11.99
CA VAL A 55 -2.94 -5.95 12.60
C VAL A 55 -2.17 -6.65 13.72
N HIS A 56 -0.97 -6.15 13.98
CA HIS A 56 -0.15 -6.40 15.17
C HIS A 56 0.50 -5.08 15.62
N ALA A 57 1.18 -5.08 16.76
CA ALA A 57 1.79 -3.86 17.33
C ALA A 57 2.75 -3.14 16.34
N GLY A 58 3.48 -3.88 15.53
CA GLY A 58 4.38 -3.32 14.51
C GLY A 58 3.75 -3.18 13.11
N SER A 59 2.42 -3.09 12.99
CA SER A 59 1.76 -2.82 11.71
C SER A 59 1.90 -1.35 11.33
N ASP A 60 2.32 -1.09 10.10
CA ASP A 60 2.41 0.27 9.54
C ASP A 60 1.02 0.81 9.17
N ILE A 61 0.87 2.14 9.17
CA ILE A 61 -0.30 2.85 8.64
C ILE A 61 0.08 3.44 7.29
N ASP A 62 -0.39 2.81 6.22
CA ASP A 62 -0.15 3.23 4.85
C ASP A 62 -1.41 3.90 4.28
N ILE A 63 -1.43 5.23 4.25
CA ILE A 63 -2.48 6.01 3.57
C ILE A 63 -2.05 6.23 2.12
N VAL A 64 -2.98 6.04 1.20
CA VAL A 64 -2.71 6.11 -0.23
C VAL A 64 -3.71 7.02 -0.91
N LEU A 65 -3.22 7.89 -1.78
CA LEU A 65 -4.02 8.60 -2.77
C LEU A 65 -3.89 7.85 -4.09
N LEU A 66 -5.01 7.42 -4.65
CA LEU A 66 -5.01 6.58 -5.87
C LEU A 66 -4.82 7.39 -7.15
N HIS A 67 -5.07 8.70 -7.09
CA HIS A 67 -4.96 9.61 -8.24
C HIS A 67 -3.82 10.60 -8.06
N GLN A 68 -3.30 11.09 -9.17
CA GLN A 68 -2.27 12.12 -9.17
C GLN A 68 -2.84 13.42 -8.57
N VAL A 69 -2.13 13.97 -7.60
CA VAL A 69 -2.46 15.23 -6.93
C VAL A 69 -1.19 16.08 -6.82
N PRO A 70 -1.30 17.42 -6.80
CA PRO A 70 -0.13 18.26 -6.53
C PRO A 70 0.45 17.99 -5.15
N SER A 71 1.76 17.73 -5.07
CA SER A 71 2.41 17.33 -3.81
C SER A 71 2.26 18.40 -2.72
N TYR A 72 2.38 19.67 -3.08
CA TYR A 72 2.22 20.78 -2.15
C TYR A 72 0.83 20.81 -1.49
N ALA A 73 -0.23 20.40 -2.22
CA ALA A 73 -1.58 20.35 -1.67
C ALA A 73 -1.72 19.25 -0.62
N VAL A 74 -1.04 18.10 -0.82
CA VAL A 74 -0.96 17.03 0.18
C VAL A 74 -0.20 17.51 1.42
N GLU A 75 0.95 18.17 1.24
CA GLU A 75 1.77 18.70 2.34
C GLU A 75 1.00 19.73 3.17
N ILE A 76 0.29 20.65 2.52
CA ILE A 76 -0.57 21.65 3.19
C ILE A 76 -1.69 20.96 3.98
N ALA A 77 -2.36 19.99 3.38
CA ALA A 77 -3.46 19.28 4.04
C ALA A 77 -3.00 18.47 5.27
N LEU A 78 -1.80 17.94 5.23
CA LEU A 78 -1.19 17.24 6.38
C LEU A 78 -0.84 18.22 7.52
N GLY A 79 -0.48 19.45 7.22
CA GLY A 79 -0.33 20.55 8.19
C GLY A 79 0.74 20.34 9.27
N SER A 80 1.65 19.38 9.08
CA SER A 80 2.76 19.06 9.99
C SER A 80 4.04 18.88 9.20
N SER A 81 5.18 19.24 9.84
CA SER A 81 6.49 18.95 9.24
C SER A 81 6.69 17.43 9.17
N PRO A 82 6.90 16.87 7.98
CA PRO A 82 7.14 15.44 7.84
C PRO A 82 8.52 15.06 8.39
N MET A 83 8.62 13.84 8.91
CA MET A 83 9.91 13.27 9.29
C MET A 83 10.81 13.05 8.07
N ARG A 84 10.23 12.64 6.94
CA ARG A 84 10.95 12.39 5.69
C ARG A 84 10.01 12.46 4.49
N ARG A 85 10.54 12.96 3.38
CA ARG A 85 9.89 12.97 2.07
C ARG A 85 10.78 12.23 1.08
N GLU A 86 10.22 11.37 0.25
CA GLU A 86 11.03 10.63 -0.73
C GLU A 86 10.26 10.33 -2.02
N ILE A 87 10.99 10.28 -3.13
CA ILE A 87 10.51 9.76 -4.42
C ILE A 87 10.98 8.33 -4.54
N VAL A 88 10.07 7.42 -4.86
CA VAL A 88 10.39 6.00 -5.03
C VAL A 88 9.81 5.46 -6.33
N GLN A 89 10.58 4.56 -6.98
CA GLN A 89 10.15 3.76 -8.11
C GLN A 89 10.73 2.36 -7.99
N ALA A 90 9.90 1.34 -7.97
CA ALA A 90 10.33 -0.03 -7.70
C ALA A 90 11.17 -0.62 -8.86
N THR A 91 10.74 -0.40 -10.09
CA THR A 91 11.46 -0.74 -11.34
C THR A 91 11.25 0.36 -12.36
N PRO A 92 12.02 0.44 -13.46
CA PRO A 92 11.88 1.49 -14.48
C PRO A 92 10.47 1.64 -15.09
N TRP A 93 9.65 0.59 -15.00
CA TRP A 93 8.32 0.52 -15.59
C TRP A 93 7.18 0.80 -14.61
N HIS A 94 7.47 0.74 -13.29
CA HIS A 94 6.48 0.95 -12.26
C HIS A 94 6.20 2.44 -11.99
N LEU A 95 5.08 2.67 -11.31
CA LEU A 95 4.64 3.98 -10.86
C LEU A 95 5.73 4.72 -10.08
N VAL A 96 5.94 5.98 -10.42
CA VAL A 96 6.75 6.91 -9.63
C VAL A 96 5.84 7.50 -8.54
N LYS A 97 6.26 7.36 -7.29
CA LYS A 97 5.45 7.75 -6.14
C LYS A 97 6.19 8.76 -5.28
N GLY A 98 5.46 9.72 -4.76
CA GLY A 98 5.85 10.49 -3.60
C GLY A 98 5.45 9.75 -2.33
N GLN A 99 6.33 9.74 -1.33
CA GLN A 99 6.04 9.23 0.01
C GLN A 99 6.40 10.28 1.04
N ILE A 100 5.45 10.55 1.94
CA ILE A 100 5.62 11.45 3.08
C ILE A 100 5.49 10.59 4.33
N TYR A 101 6.54 10.51 5.11
CA TYR A 101 6.56 9.84 6.41
C TYR A 101 6.31 10.86 7.51
N LEU A 102 5.25 10.66 8.27
CA LEU A 102 4.95 11.48 9.45
C LEU A 102 5.67 10.92 10.68
N HIS A 103 5.72 9.59 10.78
CA HIS A 103 6.46 8.80 11.74
C HIS A 103 7.12 7.61 11.04
N GLU A 104 7.86 6.77 11.78
CA GLU A 104 8.53 5.60 11.19
C GLU A 104 7.54 4.59 10.60
N ASP A 105 6.35 4.47 11.21
CA ASP A 105 5.30 3.52 10.88
C ASP A 105 4.06 4.17 10.23
N VAL A 106 4.08 5.48 9.93
CA VAL A 106 2.95 6.20 9.33
C VAL A 106 3.38 6.93 8.07
N SER A 107 2.83 6.52 6.95
CA SER A 107 3.14 7.10 5.64
C SER A 107 1.91 7.51 4.83
N VAL A 108 2.10 8.54 4.00
CA VAL A 108 1.17 8.93 2.94
C VAL A 108 1.87 8.75 1.61
N THR A 109 1.31 7.89 0.75
CA THR A 109 1.82 7.60 -0.59
C THR A 109 0.89 8.16 -1.64
N PHE A 110 1.43 8.82 -2.66
CA PHE A 110 0.66 9.37 -3.78
C PHE A 110 1.43 9.24 -5.09
N PRO A 111 0.73 9.09 -6.24
CA PRO A 111 1.37 9.01 -7.53
C PRO A 111 1.87 10.40 -7.98
N LEU A 112 3.11 10.44 -8.48
CA LEU A 112 3.70 11.62 -9.12
C LEU A 112 3.47 11.65 -10.64
N VAL A 113 3.02 10.53 -11.20
CA VAL A 113 2.65 10.37 -12.60
C VAL A 113 1.34 9.60 -12.66
N LYS A 114 0.62 9.66 -13.78
CA LYS A 114 -0.65 8.95 -13.95
C LYS A 114 -0.45 7.43 -13.74
N PRO A 115 -1.17 6.79 -12.80
CA PRO A 115 -1.12 5.35 -12.63
C PRO A 115 -1.80 4.63 -13.81
N SER A 116 -1.33 3.44 -14.11
CA SER A 116 -2.04 2.49 -14.96
C SER A 116 -3.11 1.75 -14.15
N PRO A 117 -4.14 1.16 -14.79
CA PRO A 117 -5.16 0.40 -14.06
C PRO A 117 -4.58 -0.72 -13.19
N LEU A 118 -3.53 -1.40 -13.65
CA LEU A 118 -2.87 -2.47 -12.90
C LEU A 118 -2.14 -1.95 -11.65
N GLU A 119 -1.60 -0.72 -11.71
CA GLU A 119 -0.94 -0.08 -10.55
C GLU A 119 -1.95 0.38 -9.48
N GLU A 120 -3.18 0.73 -9.90
CA GLU A 120 -4.29 1.00 -8.98
C GLU A 120 -4.79 -0.30 -8.34
N GLU A 121 -4.98 -1.37 -9.12
CA GLU A 121 -5.38 -2.69 -8.62
C GLU A 121 -4.43 -3.26 -7.57
N PHE A 122 -3.15 -2.86 -7.57
CA PHE A 122 -2.17 -3.29 -6.57
C PHE A 122 -2.62 -3.00 -5.13
N TYR A 123 -3.27 -1.84 -4.92
CA TYR A 123 -3.75 -1.47 -3.59
C TYR A 123 -4.99 -2.28 -3.20
N PHE A 124 -5.90 -2.52 -4.14
CA PHE A 124 -7.06 -3.38 -3.91
C PHE A 124 -6.66 -4.83 -3.65
N PHE A 125 -5.62 -5.34 -4.33
CA PHE A 125 -5.06 -6.66 -4.05
C PHE A 125 -4.68 -6.83 -2.57
N GLY A 126 -4.03 -5.85 -1.98
CA GLY A 126 -3.64 -5.87 -0.56
C GLY A 126 -4.78 -5.57 0.41
N GLY A 127 -5.93 -5.19 -0.11
CA GLY A 127 -7.07 -4.65 0.66
C GLY A 127 -6.90 -3.16 0.93
N CYS A 128 -7.86 -2.36 0.51
CA CYS A 128 -7.92 -0.94 0.87
C CYS A 128 -9.34 -0.52 1.21
N ILE A 129 -9.48 0.47 2.07
CA ILE A 129 -10.76 0.99 2.54
C ILE A 129 -10.69 2.52 2.59
N ASP A 130 -11.79 3.16 2.19
CA ASP A 130 -11.94 4.61 2.28
C ASP A 130 -12.28 5.08 3.70
N LEU A 131 -12.37 6.38 3.89
CA LEU A 131 -12.67 6.98 5.19
C LEU A 131 -14.03 6.55 5.73
N ASP A 132 -15.05 6.51 4.88
CA ASP A 132 -16.43 6.18 5.28
C ASP A 132 -16.52 4.74 5.78
N GLY A 133 -15.96 3.78 5.05
CA GLY A 133 -15.91 2.38 5.48
C GLY A 133 -15.07 2.20 6.75
N LEU A 134 -13.94 2.94 6.86
CA LEU A 134 -13.10 2.89 8.06
C LEU A 134 -13.86 3.38 9.31
N GLU A 135 -14.61 4.48 9.19
CA GLU A 135 -15.41 5.07 10.28
C GLU A 135 -16.61 4.18 10.66
N LYS A 136 -17.20 3.46 9.71
CA LYS A 136 -18.22 2.45 9.97
C LYS A 136 -17.68 1.17 10.62
N GLY A 137 -16.36 1.05 10.77
CA GLY A 137 -15.73 -0.13 11.33
C GLY A 137 -15.66 -1.33 10.36
N GLU A 138 -15.94 -1.10 9.07
CA GLU A 138 -15.87 -2.14 8.04
C GLU A 138 -14.43 -2.67 7.88
N ARG A 139 -14.31 -3.92 7.49
CA ARG A 139 -13.03 -4.56 7.13
C ARG A 139 -13.17 -5.23 5.78
N VAL A 140 -12.10 -5.21 4.98
CA VAL A 140 -12.11 -5.72 3.61
C VAL A 140 -11.24 -6.95 3.46
N CYS A 141 -11.59 -7.81 2.50
CA CYS A 141 -10.70 -8.87 2.06
C CYS A 141 -9.44 -8.28 1.42
N GLY A 142 -8.33 -8.99 1.52
CA GLY A 142 -7.11 -8.63 0.83
C GLY A 142 -6.04 -9.70 0.99
N ILE A 143 -5.00 -9.62 0.16
CA ILE A 143 -3.94 -10.63 0.14
C ILE A 143 -2.67 -10.03 0.74
N ASP A 144 -2.08 -10.74 1.68
CA ASP A 144 -0.86 -10.31 2.36
C ASP A 144 0.43 -10.70 1.60
N LYS A 145 1.58 -10.30 2.16
CA LYS A 145 2.91 -10.59 1.58
C LYS A 145 3.27 -12.08 1.54
N ARG A 146 2.54 -12.93 2.28
CA ARG A 146 2.70 -14.39 2.32
C ARG A 146 1.88 -15.10 1.25
N LEU A 147 1.12 -14.36 0.42
CA LEU A 147 0.10 -14.87 -0.51
C LEU A 147 -1.05 -15.56 0.23
N MET A 148 -1.39 -15.08 1.42
CA MET A 148 -2.56 -15.49 2.15
C MET A 148 -3.69 -14.50 1.90
N LEU A 149 -4.85 -15.00 1.47
CA LEU A 149 -6.09 -14.24 1.50
C LEU A 149 -6.53 -14.12 2.95
N ILE A 150 -6.76 -12.89 3.37
CA ILE A 150 -7.30 -12.54 4.69
C ILE A 150 -8.76 -12.13 4.49
N GLU A 151 -9.64 -12.91 5.06
CA GLU A 151 -11.09 -12.69 4.99
C GLU A 151 -11.62 -12.34 6.38
N PRO A 152 -12.04 -11.10 6.65
CA PRO A 152 -12.54 -10.69 7.94
C PRO A 152 -13.77 -11.49 8.38
N THR A 153 -13.83 -11.84 9.67
CA THR A 153 -14.99 -12.44 10.35
C THR A 153 -15.35 -11.59 11.58
N GLU A 154 -16.50 -11.81 12.18
CA GLU A 154 -16.90 -11.06 13.39
C GLU A 154 -15.87 -11.18 14.52
N THR A 155 -15.26 -12.34 14.67
CA THR A 155 -14.32 -12.67 15.76
C THR A 155 -12.86 -12.48 15.40
N GLY A 156 -12.52 -12.25 14.11
CA GLY A 156 -11.14 -12.17 13.64
C GLY A 156 -11.06 -12.25 12.13
N HIS A 157 -10.38 -13.28 11.59
CA HIS A 157 -10.33 -13.53 10.14
C HIS A 157 -10.09 -15.01 9.82
N LEU A 158 -10.46 -15.38 8.60
CA LEU A 158 -9.96 -16.60 7.96
C LEU A 158 -8.73 -16.24 7.14
N GLU A 159 -7.71 -17.09 7.17
CA GLU A 159 -6.55 -16.97 6.29
C GLU A 159 -6.29 -18.28 5.53
N TYR A 160 -6.00 -18.17 4.24
CA TYR A 160 -5.66 -19.31 3.39
C TYR A 160 -4.85 -18.90 2.16
N SER A 161 -4.02 -19.82 1.66
CA SER A 161 -3.15 -19.57 0.52
C SER A 161 -3.95 -19.41 -0.76
N ILE A 162 -3.54 -18.43 -1.59
CA ILE A 162 -4.11 -18.20 -2.92
C ILE A 162 -3.36 -18.94 -4.03
N VAL A 163 -2.22 -19.58 -3.72
CA VAL A 163 -1.39 -20.26 -4.72
C VAL A 163 -2.15 -21.48 -5.26
N GLY A 164 -2.36 -21.51 -6.57
CA GLY A 164 -3.21 -22.48 -7.25
C GLY A 164 -4.71 -22.14 -7.27
N GLN A 165 -5.11 -21.01 -6.68
CA GLN A 165 -6.50 -20.54 -6.63
C GLN A 165 -6.62 -19.06 -7.05
N GLU A 166 -5.71 -18.60 -7.91
CA GLU A 166 -5.55 -17.18 -8.28
C GLU A 166 -6.84 -16.56 -8.84
N ALA A 167 -7.61 -17.32 -9.63
CA ALA A 167 -8.86 -16.83 -10.20
C ALA A 167 -9.97 -16.63 -9.14
N ALA A 168 -10.02 -17.50 -8.14
CA ALA A 168 -10.96 -17.35 -7.02
C ALA A 168 -10.57 -16.17 -6.13
N ALA A 169 -9.27 -16.03 -5.85
CA ALA A 169 -8.73 -14.92 -5.08
C ALA A 169 -8.99 -13.58 -5.78
N ALA A 170 -8.76 -13.49 -7.10
CA ALA A 170 -9.02 -12.28 -7.89
C ALA A 170 -10.47 -11.80 -7.76
N ARG A 171 -11.44 -12.71 -7.90
CA ARG A 171 -12.86 -12.40 -7.70
C ARG A 171 -13.17 -11.94 -6.28
N LYS A 172 -12.54 -12.56 -5.28
CA LYS A 172 -12.80 -12.25 -3.86
C LYS A 172 -12.34 -10.87 -3.46
N VAL A 173 -11.17 -10.42 -3.98
CA VAL A 173 -10.61 -9.09 -3.66
C VAL A 173 -10.95 -8.04 -4.70
N GLY A 174 -11.68 -8.40 -5.78
CA GLY A 174 -12.16 -7.45 -6.78
C GLY A 174 -11.09 -6.89 -7.71
N VAL A 175 -10.06 -7.69 -8.05
CA VAL A 175 -8.99 -7.30 -8.98
C VAL A 175 -8.90 -8.25 -10.17
N SER A 176 -8.16 -7.87 -11.21
CA SER A 176 -7.91 -8.74 -12.35
C SER A 176 -7.09 -9.98 -11.98
N LEU A 177 -7.30 -11.06 -12.73
CA LEU A 177 -6.46 -12.26 -12.61
C LEU A 177 -5.01 -11.96 -12.96
N GLN A 178 -4.77 -10.99 -13.85
CA GLN A 178 -3.44 -10.52 -14.23
C GLN A 178 -2.69 -9.97 -13.01
N MET A 179 -3.32 -9.09 -12.22
CA MET A 179 -2.76 -8.55 -10.98
C MET A 179 -2.36 -9.66 -10.01
N VAL A 180 -3.27 -10.63 -9.77
CA VAL A 180 -2.98 -11.73 -8.83
C VAL A 180 -1.80 -12.56 -9.31
N LYS A 181 -1.75 -12.95 -10.60
CA LYS A 181 -0.64 -13.72 -11.18
C LYS A 181 0.69 -12.97 -11.06
N GLU A 182 0.72 -11.69 -11.41
CA GLU A 182 1.92 -10.85 -11.28
C GLU A 182 2.42 -10.85 -9.82
N ARG A 183 1.52 -10.68 -8.85
CA ARG A 183 1.88 -10.69 -7.43
C ARG A 183 2.40 -12.04 -6.95
N VAL A 184 1.77 -13.14 -7.38
CA VAL A 184 2.25 -14.50 -7.09
C VAL A 184 3.66 -14.70 -7.63
N ASP A 185 3.91 -14.32 -8.88
CA ASP A 185 5.24 -14.45 -9.51
C ASP A 185 6.29 -13.60 -8.79
N VAL A 186 5.99 -12.33 -8.51
CA VAL A 186 6.91 -11.40 -7.84
C VAL A 186 7.23 -11.88 -6.41
N LEU A 187 6.22 -12.26 -5.62
CA LEU A 187 6.44 -12.68 -4.23
C LEU A 187 7.13 -14.04 -4.15
N SER A 188 6.75 -15.01 -5.00
CA SER A 188 7.42 -16.32 -5.08
C SER A 188 8.88 -16.20 -5.55
N ARG A 189 9.17 -15.27 -6.48
CA ARG A 189 10.55 -14.98 -6.89
C ARG A 189 11.35 -14.37 -5.74
N ARG A 190 10.76 -13.43 -4.98
CA ARG A 190 11.43 -12.82 -3.81
C ARG A 190 11.79 -13.83 -2.74
N ASP A 191 10.97 -14.84 -2.52
CA ASP A 191 11.26 -15.93 -1.58
C ASP A 191 12.44 -16.77 -2.03
N ARG A 192 12.55 -17.03 -3.34
CA ARG A 192 13.60 -17.87 -3.91
C ARG A 192 14.94 -17.16 -4.08
N VAL A 193 14.92 -15.90 -4.57
CA VAL A 193 16.13 -15.16 -5.01
C VAL A 193 16.48 -13.99 -4.08
N GLY A 194 15.54 -13.57 -3.23
CA GLY A 194 15.68 -12.36 -2.40
C GLY A 194 15.05 -11.12 -3.03
N ARG A 195 15.07 -10.02 -2.27
CA ARG A 195 14.61 -8.72 -2.76
C ARG A 195 15.65 -8.17 -3.72
N THR A 196 15.25 -7.83 -4.93
CA THR A 196 16.01 -6.92 -5.81
C THR A 196 15.93 -5.51 -5.23
N GLY A 197 16.96 -4.69 -5.48
CA GLY A 197 16.96 -3.28 -5.05
C GLY A 197 15.78 -2.48 -5.62
N ILE A 198 15.55 -1.31 -5.06
CA ILE A 198 14.62 -0.30 -5.59
C ILE A 198 15.35 0.44 -6.72
N TYR A 199 14.69 0.64 -7.86
CA TYR A 199 15.27 1.32 -9.02
C TYR A 199 15.61 2.78 -8.71
N LEU A 200 14.68 3.51 -8.13
CA LEU A 200 14.85 4.90 -7.69
C LEU A 200 14.39 5.05 -6.26
N LYS A 201 15.26 5.61 -5.43
CA LYS A 201 14.94 6.12 -4.10
C LYS A 201 15.71 7.42 -3.89
N ARG A 202 14.99 8.55 -3.79
CA ARG A 202 15.55 9.88 -3.57
C ARG A 202 14.84 10.54 -2.39
N ILE A 203 15.57 10.79 -1.33
CA ILE A 203 15.09 11.59 -0.19
C ILE A 203 15.17 13.07 -0.59
N LEU A 204 14.14 13.83 -0.29
CA LEU A 204 14.06 15.27 -0.57
C LEU A 204 14.63 16.07 0.61
N GLU A 205 15.37 17.12 0.27
CA GLU A 205 15.77 18.14 1.25
C GLU A 205 14.54 19.02 1.65
N PRO A 206 14.60 19.74 2.77
CA PRO A 206 13.47 20.53 3.25
C PRO A 206 12.94 21.57 2.25
N ASP A 207 13.80 22.16 1.43
CA ASP A 207 13.51 23.19 0.43
C ASP A 207 13.18 22.64 -0.96
N GLU A 208 13.30 21.32 -1.18
CA GLU A 208 12.99 20.70 -2.47
C GLU A 208 11.48 20.42 -2.62
N SER A 209 10.94 20.57 -3.84
CA SER A 209 9.61 20.08 -4.19
C SER A 209 9.68 18.73 -4.91
N PHE A 210 8.64 17.90 -4.77
CA PHE A 210 8.55 16.62 -5.48
C PHE A 210 8.61 16.80 -7.00
N GLU A 211 7.93 17.81 -7.51
CA GLU A 211 7.81 18.10 -8.94
C GLU A 211 9.15 18.54 -9.55
N ASP A 212 9.89 19.38 -8.87
CA ASP A 212 11.19 19.86 -9.36
C ASP A 212 12.25 18.76 -9.30
N VAL A 213 12.29 18.01 -8.21
CA VAL A 213 13.20 16.85 -8.09
C VAL A 213 12.88 15.81 -9.15
N LEU A 214 11.58 15.48 -9.37
CA LEU A 214 11.17 14.54 -10.40
C LEU A 214 11.58 15.02 -11.81
N ARG A 215 11.39 16.29 -12.13
CA ARG A 215 11.80 16.90 -13.40
C ARG A 215 13.31 16.80 -13.61
N ASN A 216 14.09 17.10 -12.58
CA ASN A 216 15.55 17.00 -12.61
C ASN A 216 16.03 15.56 -12.80
N LEU A 217 15.41 14.60 -12.13
CA LEU A 217 15.72 13.17 -12.30
C LEU A 217 15.35 12.69 -13.71
N ALA A 218 14.17 13.05 -14.21
CA ALA A 218 13.71 12.67 -15.54
C ALA A 218 14.58 13.26 -16.67
N SER A 219 15.22 14.41 -16.46
CA SER A 219 16.14 14.98 -17.44
C SER A 219 17.40 14.15 -17.65
N ARG A 220 17.77 13.32 -16.67
CA ARG A 220 19.00 12.50 -16.66
C ARG A 220 18.75 11.01 -16.86
N ASP A 221 17.50 10.56 -16.70
CA ASP A 221 17.12 9.15 -16.82
C ASP A 221 16.06 8.96 -17.92
N PRO A 222 16.43 8.33 -19.07
CA PRO A 222 15.50 8.12 -20.18
C PRO A 222 14.27 7.26 -19.82
N ASN A 223 14.39 6.30 -18.90
CA ASN A 223 13.27 5.47 -18.47
C ASN A 223 12.28 6.29 -17.63
N LEU A 224 12.80 7.09 -16.71
CA LEU A 224 11.99 7.99 -15.89
C LEU A 224 11.33 9.06 -16.78
N LYS A 225 12.08 9.64 -17.72
CA LYS A 225 11.55 10.60 -18.71
C LYS A 225 10.36 10.03 -19.50
N ARG A 226 10.48 8.78 -19.96
CA ARG A 226 9.39 8.10 -20.68
C ARG A 226 8.16 7.94 -19.78
N ARG A 227 8.35 7.56 -18.52
CA ARG A 227 7.25 7.35 -17.57
C ARG A 227 6.56 8.66 -17.19
N VAL A 228 7.29 9.76 -17.04
CA VAL A 228 6.76 11.11 -16.79
C VAL A 228 6.06 11.68 -18.02
N GLY A 229 6.57 11.42 -19.23
CA GLY A 229 6.02 11.95 -20.49
C GLY A 229 4.79 11.21 -21.03
N THR A 230 4.34 10.15 -20.37
CA THR A 230 3.08 9.42 -20.70
C THR A 230 1.86 10.01 -19.97
N THR A 231 2.00 11.20 -19.40
CA THR A 231 0.93 11.92 -18.67
C THR A 231 0.09 12.75 -19.60
#